data_8e5f907f956ac822cf23a7ac678b79da
#
_entry.id   8e5f907f956ac822cf23a7ac678b79da
#
_cell.length_a   1.000
_cell.length_b   1.000
_cell.length_c   1.000
_cell.angle_alpha   90.00
_cell.angle_beta   90.00
_cell.angle_gamma   90.00
#
_symmetry.space_group_name_H-M   'P 1'
#
loop_
_entity.id
_entity.type
_entity.pdbx_description
1 polymer ?
#
loop_
_entity_poly.entity_id
_entity_poly.type
_entity_poly.pdbx_seq_one_letter_code
_entity_poly.pdbx_strand_id
1 'polypeptide(L)' 'GALQAAQAGNQLLALQTQQLADLTAAIAAQGRAQSIEAARNAATEAEGRERFRRFRTRN' A
#
# COMPACT_ATOMS: atom_id res chain seq x y z
N GLY A 1 -29.72 3.36 31.73
CA GLY A 1 -29.81 1.98 32.11
C GLY A 1 -28.96 1.03 31.29
N ALA A 2 -29.19 -0.26 31.51
CA ALA A 2 -28.39 -1.29 30.83
C ALA A 2 -28.51 -1.25 29.30
N LEU A 3 -29.69 -0.95 28.77
CA LEU A 3 -29.91 -0.85 27.35
C LEU A 3 -29.07 0.29 26.73
N GLN A 4 -29.05 1.45 27.37
CA GLN A 4 -28.28 2.59 26.91
C GLN A 4 -26.77 2.28 26.92
N ALA A 5 -26.31 1.61 27.98
CA ALA A 5 -24.93 1.20 28.10
C ALA A 5 -24.54 0.21 26.97
N ALA A 6 -25.43 -0.73 26.67
CA ALA A 6 -25.19 -1.69 25.56
C ALA A 6 -25.15 -0.99 24.20
N GLN A 7 -26.04 -0.02 23.96
CA GLN A 7 -26.04 0.75 22.72
C GLN A 7 -24.79 1.59 22.57
N ALA A 8 -24.34 2.24 23.65
CA ALA A 8 -23.09 3.00 23.66
C ALA A 8 -21.89 2.09 23.36
N GLY A 9 -21.85 0.91 23.97
CA GLY A 9 -20.82 -0.08 23.73
C GLY A 9 -20.79 -0.56 22.28
N ASN A 10 -21.97 -0.80 21.69
CA ASN A 10 -22.09 -1.22 20.29
C ASN A 10 -21.64 -0.11 19.34
N GLN A 11 -21.95 1.15 19.64
CA GLN A 11 -21.49 2.29 18.84
C GLN A 11 -19.97 2.44 18.90
N LEU A 12 -19.40 2.27 20.09
CA LEU A 12 -17.94 2.32 20.24
C LEU A 12 -17.27 1.20 19.45
N LEU A 13 -17.83 -0.01 19.54
CA LEU A 13 -17.29 -1.16 18.81
C LEU A 13 -17.37 -0.94 17.29
N ALA A 14 -18.48 -0.39 16.81
CA ALA A 14 -18.64 -0.08 15.39
C ALA A 14 -17.61 0.95 14.94
N LEU A 15 -17.34 1.98 15.76
CA LEU A 15 -16.33 2.99 15.46
C LEU A 15 -14.93 2.37 15.41
N GLN A 16 -14.59 1.51 16.36
CA GLN A 16 -13.30 0.82 16.37
C GLN A 16 -13.13 -0.07 15.15
N THR A 17 -14.19 -0.77 14.75
CA THR A 17 -14.18 -1.62 13.56
C THR A 17 -13.93 -0.76 12.30
N GLN A 18 -14.56 0.41 12.20
CA GLN A 18 -14.37 1.32 11.09
C GLN A 18 -12.94 1.87 11.06
N GLN A 19 -12.40 2.25 12.21
CA GLN A 19 -11.01 2.73 12.28
C GLN A 19 -10.02 1.65 11.88
N LEU A 20 -10.26 0.41 12.27
CA LEU A 20 -9.40 -0.71 11.89
C LEU A 20 -9.47 -0.95 10.37
N ALA A 21 -10.67 -0.88 9.80
CA ALA A 21 -10.85 -1.01 8.35
C ALA A 21 -10.11 0.11 7.61
N ASP A 22 -10.19 1.35 8.10
CA ASP A 22 -9.50 2.49 7.50
C ASP A 22 -7.98 2.32 7.55
N LEU A 23 -7.47 1.85 8.69
CA LEU A 23 -6.03 1.59 8.85
C LEU A 23 -5.58 0.47 7.90
N THR A 24 -6.35 -0.60 7.81
CA THR A 24 -6.06 -1.72 6.89
C THR A 24 -6.02 -1.23 5.44
N ALA A 25 -6.98 -0.37 5.05
CA ALA A 25 -7.01 0.21 3.71
C ALA A 25 -5.79 1.08 3.44
N ALA A 26 -5.36 1.87 4.43
CA ALA A 26 -4.18 2.73 4.30
C ALA A 26 -2.90 1.90 4.12
N ILE A 27 -2.75 0.81 4.89
CA ILE A 27 -1.61 -0.10 4.77
C ILE A 27 -1.60 -0.76 3.38
N ALA A 28 -2.76 -1.20 2.89
CA ALA A 28 -2.87 -1.81 1.57
C ALA A 28 -2.52 -0.81 0.46
N ALA A 29 -2.96 0.45 0.59
CA ALA A 29 -2.63 1.50 -0.37
C ALA A 29 -1.13 1.78 -0.40
N GLN A 30 -0.49 1.82 0.77
CA GLN A 30 0.96 2.01 0.87
C GLN A 30 1.72 0.85 0.21
N GLY A 31 1.26 -0.38 0.44
CA GLY A 31 1.86 -1.56 -0.19
C GLY A 31 1.76 -1.51 -1.71
N ARG A 32 0.63 -1.08 -2.26
CA ARG A 32 0.48 -0.91 -3.71
C ARG A 32 1.42 0.16 -4.26
N ALA A 33 1.53 1.30 -3.57
CA ALA A 33 2.44 2.37 -3.98
C ALA A 33 3.89 1.89 -4.01
N GLN A 34 4.31 1.15 -2.99
CA GLN A 34 5.66 0.58 -2.92
C GLN A 34 5.91 -0.42 -4.05
N SER A 35 4.91 -1.25 -4.38
CA SER A 35 5.01 -2.22 -5.48
C SER A 35 5.15 -1.52 -6.83
N ILE A 36 4.42 -0.44 -7.06
CA ILE A 36 4.50 0.35 -8.29
C ILE A 36 5.89 0.98 -8.40
N GLU A 37 6.39 1.56 -7.32
CA GLU A 37 7.72 2.18 -7.31
C GLU A 37 8.82 1.13 -7.56
N ALA A 38 8.72 -0.03 -6.93
CA ALA A 38 9.67 -1.12 -7.16
C ALA A 38 9.66 -1.57 -8.62
N ALA A 39 8.48 -1.68 -9.23
CA ALA A 39 8.35 -2.04 -10.64
C ALA A 39 8.97 -0.98 -11.56
N ARG A 40 8.78 0.31 -11.26
CA ARG A 40 9.40 1.40 -12.01
C ARG A 40 10.91 1.37 -11.90
N ASN A 41 11.42 1.15 -10.69
CA ASN A 41 12.87 1.06 -10.46
C ASN A 41 13.48 -0.12 -11.22
N ALA A 42 12.81 -1.28 -11.21
CA ALA A 42 13.27 -2.45 -11.95
C ALA A 42 13.28 -2.19 -13.45
N ALA A 43 12.26 -1.51 -13.97
CA ALA A 43 12.20 -1.15 -15.39
C ALA A 43 13.32 -0.19 -15.78
N THR A 44 13.61 0.81 -14.93
CA THR A 44 14.69 1.76 -15.14
C THR A 44 16.05 1.05 -15.16
N GLU A 45 16.28 0.12 -14.23
CA GLU A 45 17.51 -0.67 -14.22
C GLU A 45 17.67 -1.51 -15.47
N ALA A 46 16.58 -2.16 -15.92
CA ALA A 46 16.59 -2.97 -17.13
C ALA A 46 16.93 -2.12 -18.37
N GLU A 47 16.35 -0.92 -18.47
CA GLU A 47 16.66 0.03 -19.54
C GLU A 47 18.13 0.45 -19.50
N GLY A 48 18.64 0.73 -18.31
CA GLY A 48 20.05 1.11 -18.15
C GLY A 48 20.99 0.02 -18.60
N ARG A 49 20.71 -1.23 -18.22
CA ARG A 49 21.50 -2.38 -18.65
C ARG A 49 21.45 -2.57 -20.16
N GLU A 50 20.30 -2.38 -20.78
CA GLU A 50 20.12 -2.53 -22.22
C GLU A 50 20.87 -1.44 -22.98
N ARG A 51 20.83 -0.19 -22.49
CA ARG A 51 21.59 0.91 -23.10
C ARG A 51 23.10 0.67 -23.01
N PHE A 52 23.55 0.20 -21.85
CA PHE A 52 24.98 -0.11 -21.65
C PHE A 52 25.42 -1.26 -22.56
N ARG A 53 24.60 -2.29 -22.68
CA ARG A 53 24.88 -3.41 -23.59
C ARG A 53 25.01 -2.94 -25.02
N ARG A 54 24.11 -2.08 -25.51
CA ARG A 54 24.18 -1.53 -26.88
C ARG A 54 25.39 -0.67 -27.06
N PHE A 55 25.75 0.12 -26.08
CA PHE A 55 26.95 0.94 -26.13
C PHE A 55 28.21 0.08 -26.27
N ARG A 56 28.30 -1.00 -25.52
CA ARG A 56 29.44 -1.91 -25.55
C ARG A 56 29.57 -2.63 -26.89
N THR A 57 28.47 -3.02 -27.49
CA THR A 57 28.47 -3.77 -28.76
C THR A 57 28.69 -2.87 -29.98
N ARG A 58 28.55 -1.56 -29.81
CA ARG A 58 28.74 -0.59 -30.88
C ARG A 58 30.21 -0.43 -31.31
N ASN A 59 31.08 -0.71 -30.39
CA ASN A 59 32.51 -0.58 -30.57
C ASN A 59 33.13 -1.93 -30.90
#